data_351e99e87ab2604ddd00aabbe0b34fc7
#
_entry.id   351e99e87ab2604ddd00aabbe0b34fc7
#
_cell.length_a   1.000
_cell.length_b   1.000
_cell.length_c   1.000
_cell.angle_alpha   90.00
_cell.angle_beta   90.00
_cell.angle_gamma   90.00
#
_symmetry.space_group_name_H-M   'P 1'
#
loop_
_entity.id
_entity.type
_entity.pdbx_description
1 polymer ?
#
loop_
_entity_poly.entity_id
_entity_poly.type
_entity_poly.pdbx_seq_one_letter_code
_entity_poly.pdbx_strand_id
1 'polypeptide(L)'
;MQDATRERFAKTAERIAALQDARAAELEQKTLQFVSPKGDERALDSGAGTGALAFALAPHVREVVGVDVVPELLEQARKRAEQLSNVSFVEGDATKLPFGYGEFDLAGTLRTLHHIARPELVIAELARVTRSRGRVLVIDQIAPVDPAAAVELNSFERARDPSHTRTLADVDLRGLFESNGLVLVRAKYERESRDLDAYLDLAGCEGEARERAKTLAPPGYAADLGWYLLEKR
;
A
#
# COMPACT_ATOMS: atom_id res chain seq x y z
N MET A 1 -9.89 -3.87 -16.28
CA MET A 1 -8.96 -3.11 -15.44
C MET A 1 -8.39 -3.98 -14.30
N GLN A 2 -9.19 -4.71 -13.54
CA GLN A 2 -8.69 -5.67 -12.53
C GLN A 2 -7.83 -6.79 -13.14
N ASP A 3 -8.16 -7.28 -14.33
CA ASP A 3 -7.39 -8.34 -14.99
C ASP A 3 -5.97 -7.90 -15.36
N ALA A 4 -5.81 -6.69 -15.90
CA ALA A 4 -4.48 -6.15 -16.25
C ALA A 4 -3.61 -5.92 -14.99
N THR A 5 -4.22 -5.49 -13.89
CA THR A 5 -3.55 -5.32 -12.60
C THR A 5 -3.10 -6.68 -12.06
N ARG A 6 -3.97 -7.69 -12.07
CA ARG A 6 -3.63 -9.06 -11.66
C ARG A 6 -2.48 -9.64 -12.49
N GLU A 7 -2.60 -9.59 -13.82
CA GLU A 7 -1.58 -10.11 -14.73
C GLU A 7 -0.22 -9.44 -14.52
N ARG A 8 -0.20 -8.11 -14.35
CA ARG A 8 1.03 -7.37 -14.10
C ARG A 8 1.69 -7.80 -12.79
N PHE A 9 0.95 -7.86 -11.69
CA PHE A 9 1.49 -8.23 -10.39
C PHE A 9 1.89 -9.71 -10.31
N ALA A 10 1.14 -10.61 -10.95
CA ALA A 10 1.50 -12.02 -11.04
C ALA A 10 2.89 -12.21 -11.67
N LYS A 11 3.19 -11.49 -12.77
CA LYS A 11 4.49 -11.55 -13.45
C LYS A 11 5.68 -11.05 -12.63
N THR A 12 5.43 -10.21 -11.62
CA THR A 12 6.50 -9.57 -10.84
C THR A 12 6.52 -9.98 -9.36
N ALA A 13 5.68 -10.94 -8.96
CA ALA A 13 5.49 -11.34 -7.57
C ALA A 13 6.79 -11.71 -6.84
N GLU A 14 7.65 -12.53 -7.45
CA GLU A 14 8.94 -12.93 -6.87
C GLU A 14 9.89 -11.74 -6.71
N ARG A 15 9.95 -10.86 -7.72
CA ARG A 15 10.80 -9.66 -7.68
C ARG A 15 10.34 -8.69 -6.58
N ILE A 16 9.03 -8.52 -6.43
CA ILE A 16 8.44 -7.70 -5.37
C ILE A 16 8.79 -8.30 -4.00
N ALA A 17 8.64 -9.61 -3.82
CA ALA A 17 8.97 -10.30 -2.57
C ALA A 17 10.46 -10.08 -2.20
N ALA A 18 11.38 -10.30 -3.13
CA ALA A 18 12.82 -10.11 -2.90
C ALA A 18 13.17 -8.65 -2.51
N LEU A 19 12.54 -7.66 -3.16
CA LEU A 19 12.74 -6.25 -2.80
C LEU A 19 12.21 -5.95 -1.39
N GLN A 20 11.06 -6.51 -1.03
CA GLN A 20 10.48 -6.32 0.30
C GLN A 20 11.32 -6.97 1.39
N ASP A 21 11.90 -8.15 1.13
CA ASP A 21 12.82 -8.82 2.06
C ASP A 21 14.06 -7.95 2.35
N ALA A 22 14.63 -7.35 1.33
CA ALA A 22 15.77 -6.45 1.49
C ALA A 22 15.48 -5.20 2.33
N ARG A 23 14.21 -4.81 2.47
CA ARG A 23 13.76 -3.62 3.21
C ARG A 23 12.95 -3.96 4.46
N ALA A 24 12.76 -5.24 4.78
CA ALA A 24 11.84 -5.69 5.82
C ALA A 24 12.16 -5.08 7.20
N ALA A 25 13.43 -5.14 7.64
CA ALA A 25 13.84 -4.60 8.93
C ALA A 25 13.63 -3.07 9.04
N GLU A 26 13.90 -2.33 7.97
CA GLU A 26 13.68 -0.88 7.94
C GLU A 26 12.18 -0.55 8.03
N LEU A 27 11.35 -1.26 7.26
CA LEU A 27 9.90 -1.07 7.28
C LEU A 27 9.31 -1.43 8.64
N GLU A 28 9.74 -2.54 9.25
CA GLU A 28 9.33 -2.95 10.59
C GLU A 28 9.64 -1.86 11.61
N GLN A 29 10.90 -1.39 11.67
CA GLN A 29 11.31 -0.35 12.59
C GLN A 29 10.52 0.95 12.43
N LYS A 30 10.32 1.41 11.17
CA LYS A 30 9.53 2.60 10.87
C LYS A 30 8.07 2.43 11.28
N THR A 31 7.48 1.28 10.98
CA THR A 31 6.09 0.97 11.31
C THR A 31 5.89 0.92 12.82
N LEU A 32 6.77 0.23 13.55
CA LEU A 32 6.75 0.15 15.02
C LEU A 32 6.80 1.55 15.66
N GLN A 33 7.74 2.39 15.24
CA GLN A 33 7.88 3.74 15.77
C GLN A 33 6.68 4.64 15.43
N PHE A 34 6.10 4.47 14.24
CA PHE A 34 5.01 5.31 13.77
C PHE A 34 3.66 4.91 14.37
N VAL A 35 3.38 3.62 14.44
CA VAL A 35 2.10 3.08 14.94
C VAL A 35 2.12 2.92 16.46
N SER A 36 3.23 2.49 17.04
CA SER A 36 3.35 2.13 18.48
C SER A 36 2.25 1.15 18.90
N PRO A 37 2.24 -0.09 18.36
CA PRO A 37 1.25 -1.10 18.72
C PRO A 37 1.38 -1.49 20.19
N LYS A 38 0.29 -2.05 20.77
CA LYS A 38 0.21 -2.44 22.19
C LYS A 38 0.50 -3.92 22.43
N GLY A 39 0.50 -4.72 21.36
CA GLY A 39 0.77 -6.15 21.40
C GLY A 39 -0.46 -7.05 21.40
N ASP A 40 -1.63 -6.52 21.68
CA ASP A 40 -2.89 -7.26 21.76
C ASP A 40 -3.83 -7.06 20.56
N GLU A 41 -3.41 -6.24 19.60
CA GLU A 41 -4.24 -5.90 18.44
C GLU A 41 -4.46 -7.08 17.48
N ARG A 42 -5.67 -7.18 16.96
CA ARG A 42 -5.96 -7.84 15.68
C ARG A 42 -5.79 -6.84 14.56
N ALA A 43 -4.81 -7.07 13.68
CA ALA A 43 -4.46 -6.17 12.60
C ALA A 43 -4.89 -6.69 11.22
N LEU A 44 -5.19 -5.77 10.31
CA LEU A 44 -5.48 -6.02 8.90
C LEU A 44 -4.45 -5.31 8.01
N ASP A 45 -3.95 -6.01 7.00
CA ASP A 45 -3.21 -5.45 5.86
C ASP A 45 -4.05 -5.58 4.59
N SER A 46 -4.61 -4.47 4.12
CA SER A 46 -5.50 -4.41 2.95
C SER A 46 -4.72 -4.05 1.69
N GLY A 47 -4.75 -4.91 0.67
CA GLY A 47 -3.83 -4.86 -0.46
C GLY A 47 -2.45 -5.34 -0.03
N ALA A 48 -2.40 -6.48 0.66
CA ALA A 48 -1.20 -6.99 1.34
C ALA A 48 -0.05 -7.33 0.37
N GLY A 49 -0.37 -7.63 -0.88
CA GLY A 49 0.62 -8.06 -1.85
C GLY A 49 1.38 -9.28 -1.35
N THR A 50 2.70 -9.19 -1.32
CA THR A 50 3.58 -10.24 -0.76
C THR A 50 3.79 -10.12 0.76
N GLY A 51 2.98 -9.29 1.48
CA GLY A 51 2.90 -9.26 2.93
C GLY A 51 3.79 -8.23 3.63
N ALA A 52 4.29 -7.19 2.96
CA ALA A 52 5.26 -6.26 3.55
C ALA A 52 4.78 -5.63 4.86
N LEU A 53 3.56 -5.05 4.88
CA LEU A 53 3.02 -4.44 6.08
C LEU A 53 2.61 -5.50 7.11
N ALA A 54 2.06 -6.63 6.65
CA ALA A 54 1.70 -7.73 7.54
C ALA A 54 2.91 -8.23 8.35
N PHE A 55 4.06 -8.43 7.69
CA PHE A 55 5.29 -8.87 8.36
C PHE A 55 5.90 -7.79 9.25
N ALA A 56 5.79 -6.52 8.87
CA ALA A 56 6.25 -5.42 9.71
C ALA A 56 5.41 -5.26 11.00
N LEU A 57 4.14 -5.68 11.00
CA LEU A 57 3.25 -5.64 12.15
C LEU A 57 3.32 -6.92 13.01
N ALA A 58 3.52 -8.07 12.38
CA ALA A 58 3.40 -9.39 13.02
C ALA A 58 4.17 -9.57 14.35
N PRO A 59 5.43 -9.08 14.51
CA PRO A 59 6.16 -9.20 15.77
C PRO A 59 5.55 -8.38 16.92
N HIS A 60 4.65 -7.44 16.61
CA HIS A 60 4.22 -6.38 17.53
C HIS A 60 2.72 -6.37 17.80
N VAL A 61 1.98 -7.34 17.26
CA VAL A 61 0.52 -7.48 17.42
C VAL A 61 0.14 -8.94 17.68
N ARG A 62 -1.08 -9.18 18.18
CA ARG A 62 -1.56 -10.53 18.46
C ARG A 62 -1.76 -11.35 17.19
N GLU A 63 -2.32 -10.74 16.14
CA GLU A 63 -2.70 -11.41 14.89
C GLU A 63 -2.69 -10.41 13.73
N VAL A 64 -2.27 -10.85 12.55
CA VAL A 64 -2.39 -10.09 11.29
C VAL A 64 -3.12 -10.91 10.25
N VAL A 65 -4.10 -10.30 9.59
CA VAL A 65 -4.75 -10.86 8.40
C VAL A 65 -4.40 -9.98 7.21
N GLY A 66 -3.76 -10.55 6.19
CA GLY A 66 -3.50 -9.87 4.92
C GLY A 66 -4.57 -10.22 3.89
N VAL A 67 -5.02 -9.23 3.12
CA VAL A 67 -6.00 -9.43 2.03
C VAL A 67 -5.42 -8.87 0.74
N ASP A 68 -5.45 -9.67 -0.33
CA ASP A 68 -5.09 -9.21 -1.68
C ASP A 68 -5.94 -9.91 -2.74
N VAL A 69 -6.06 -9.29 -3.90
CA VAL A 69 -6.85 -9.81 -5.02
C VAL A 69 -6.01 -10.67 -5.97
N VAL A 70 -4.69 -10.68 -5.81
CA VAL A 70 -3.72 -11.36 -6.69
C VAL A 70 -3.23 -12.65 -6.01
N PRO A 71 -3.67 -13.84 -6.47
CA PRO A 71 -3.30 -15.13 -5.84
C PRO A 71 -1.79 -15.37 -5.81
N GLU A 72 -1.06 -14.98 -6.85
CA GLU A 72 0.38 -15.19 -6.96
C GLU A 72 1.17 -14.37 -5.92
N LEU A 73 0.70 -13.16 -5.60
CA LEU A 73 1.27 -12.36 -4.51
C LEU A 73 1.02 -13.04 -3.16
N LEU A 74 -0.21 -13.53 -2.95
CA LEU A 74 -0.56 -14.24 -1.72
C LEU A 74 0.18 -15.57 -1.57
N GLU A 75 0.50 -16.25 -2.67
CA GLU A 75 1.35 -17.45 -2.62
C GLU A 75 2.74 -17.12 -2.08
N GLN A 76 3.37 -16.04 -2.56
CA GLN A 76 4.65 -15.57 -2.02
C GLN A 76 4.53 -15.15 -0.55
N ALA A 77 3.45 -14.47 -0.19
CA ALA A 77 3.19 -14.08 1.19
C ALA A 77 3.05 -15.30 2.12
N ARG A 78 2.30 -16.31 1.71
CA ARG A 78 2.12 -17.56 2.49
C ARG A 78 3.42 -18.34 2.68
N LYS A 79 4.25 -18.46 1.62
CA LYS A 79 5.58 -19.08 1.72
C LYS A 79 6.45 -18.38 2.76
N ARG A 80 6.44 -17.05 2.77
CA ARG A 80 7.20 -16.23 3.73
C ARG A 80 6.65 -16.32 5.16
N ALA A 81 5.36 -16.61 5.31
CA ALA A 81 4.68 -16.75 6.61
C ALA A 81 4.78 -18.15 7.24
N GLU A 82 5.38 -19.14 6.58
CA GLU A 82 5.39 -20.55 7.06
C GLU A 82 5.90 -20.73 8.50
N GLN A 83 6.77 -19.85 8.98
CA GLN A 83 7.33 -19.88 10.33
C GLN A 83 6.55 -18.98 11.33
N LEU A 84 5.49 -18.30 10.88
CA LEU A 84 4.72 -17.36 11.69
C LEU A 84 3.33 -17.92 12.00
N SER A 85 3.01 -18.07 13.28
CA SER A 85 1.72 -18.61 13.71
C SER A 85 0.59 -17.59 13.78
N ASN A 86 0.94 -16.30 13.75
CA ASN A 86 0.01 -15.18 13.93
C ASN A 86 -0.26 -14.37 12.65
N VAL A 87 0.11 -14.89 11.47
CA VAL A 87 -0.13 -14.23 10.18
C VAL A 87 -0.94 -15.16 9.27
N SER A 88 -1.97 -14.62 8.66
CA SER A 88 -2.78 -15.35 7.67
C SER A 88 -3.08 -14.46 6.46
N PHE A 89 -3.33 -15.10 5.30
CA PHE A 89 -3.63 -14.40 4.05
C PHE A 89 -4.89 -14.95 3.39
N VAL A 90 -5.78 -14.03 3.00
CA VAL A 90 -7.09 -14.30 2.39
C VAL A 90 -7.18 -13.60 1.04
N GLU A 91 -7.69 -14.27 0.02
CA GLU A 91 -8.01 -13.64 -1.25
C GLU A 91 -9.26 -12.77 -1.08
N GLY A 92 -9.19 -11.51 -1.54
CA GLY A 92 -10.29 -10.57 -1.42
C GLY A 92 -9.99 -9.22 -2.07
N ASP A 93 -11.05 -8.45 -2.30
CA ASP A 93 -10.99 -7.11 -2.87
C ASP A 93 -10.93 -6.07 -1.74
N ALA A 94 -9.91 -5.21 -1.76
CA ALA A 94 -9.74 -4.13 -0.79
C ALA A 94 -10.90 -3.11 -0.80
N THR A 95 -11.65 -3.03 -1.91
CA THR A 95 -12.85 -2.19 -2.04
C THR A 95 -14.13 -2.85 -1.48
N LYS A 96 -14.04 -4.12 -1.08
CA LYS A 96 -15.13 -4.91 -0.48
C LYS A 96 -14.54 -6.02 0.39
N LEU A 97 -14.03 -5.66 1.55
CA LEU A 97 -13.37 -6.59 2.46
C LEU A 97 -14.32 -7.65 3.01
N PRO A 98 -13.89 -8.93 3.08
CA PRO A 98 -14.75 -10.05 3.54
C PRO A 98 -14.87 -10.13 5.07
N PHE A 99 -14.96 -9.01 5.74
CA PHE A 99 -15.04 -8.90 7.20
C PHE A 99 -16.24 -8.07 7.64
N GLY A 100 -16.68 -8.26 8.88
CA GLY A 100 -17.74 -7.51 9.51
C GLY A 100 -17.29 -6.12 10.00
N TYR A 101 -18.22 -5.38 10.57
CA TYR A 101 -17.96 -4.07 11.16
C TYR A 101 -17.11 -4.21 12.43
N GLY A 102 -16.04 -3.45 12.54
CA GLY A 102 -15.28 -3.33 13.78
C GLY A 102 -14.50 -4.57 14.22
N GLU A 103 -14.14 -5.44 13.27
CA GLU A 103 -13.41 -6.67 13.57
C GLU A 103 -11.92 -6.46 13.90
N PHE A 104 -11.34 -5.30 13.56
CA PHE A 104 -9.92 -5.03 13.71
C PHE A 104 -9.65 -3.86 14.64
N ASP A 105 -8.60 -3.99 15.44
CA ASP A 105 -8.06 -2.92 16.29
C ASP A 105 -7.22 -1.93 15.49
N LEU A 106 -6.50 -2.46 14.48
CA LEU A 106 -5.64 -1.73 13.56
C LEU A 106 -5.88 -2.24 12.14
N ALA A 107 -6.29 -1.40 11.22
CA ALA A 107 -6.34 -1.74 9.80
C ALA A 107 -5.34 -0.86 9.03
N GLY A 108 -4.66 -1.44 8.04
CA GLY A 108 -3.68 -0.68 7.26
C GLY A 108 -3.70 -1.01 5.78
N THR A 109 -3.03 -0.15 5.01
CA THR A 109 -2.73 -0.35 3.60
C THR A 109 -1.40 0.30 3.27
N LEU A 110 -0.60 -0.38 2.44
CA LEU A 110 0.73 0.07 2.05
C LEU A 110 0.88 0.05 0.53
N ARG A 111 1.05 1.22 -0.08
CA ARG A 111 1.31 1.40 -1.54
C ARG A 111 0.28 0.70 -2.43
N THR A 112 -0.98 0.82 -2.07
CA THR A 112 -2.10 0.13 -2.74
C THR A 112 -3.05 1.09 -3.43
N LEU A 113 -3.34 2.25 -2.81
CA LEU A 113 -4.40 3.14 -3.26
C LEU A 113 -4.20 3.64 -4.69
N HIS A 114 -2.95 3.90 -5.08
CA HIS A 114 -2.63 4.38 -6.42
C HIS A 114 -2.84 3.33 -7.54
N HIS A 115 -3.09 2.06 -7.19
CA HIS A 115 -3.50 1.00 -8.12
C HIS A 115 -5.02 0.81 -8.19
N ILE A 116 -5.78 1.44 -7.30
CA ILE A 116 -7.22 1.26 -7.18
C ILE A 116 -7.96 2.40 -7.89
N ALA A 117 -8.90 2.04 -8.77
CA ALA A 117 -9.68 3.03 -9.52
C ALA A 117 -10.60 3.87 -8.63
N ARG A 118 -11.04 3.28 -7.50
CA ARG A 118 -11.92 3.92 -6.52
C ARG A 118 -11.33 3.82 -5.11
N PRO A 119 -10.24 4.57 -4.83
CA PRO A 119 -9.54 4.50 -3.54
C PRO A 119 -10.42 4.94 -2.36
N GLU A 120 -11.46 5.74 -2.59
CA GLU A 120 -12.45 6.11 -1.59
C GLU A 120 -13.16 4.89 -0.98
N LEU A 121 -13.37 3.82 -1.75
CA LEU A 121 -13.96 2.58 -1.24
C LEU A 121 -13.03 1.83 -0.32
N VAL A 122 -11.72 1.85 -0.60
CA VAL A 122 -10.72 1.23 0.29
C VAL A 122 -10.71 1.94 1.65
N ILE A 123 -10.71 3.27 1.65
CA ILE A 123 -10.73 4.06 2.89
C ILE A 123 -12.04 3.81 3.67
N ALA A 124 -13.18 3.73 2.97
CA ALA A 124 -14.46 3.40 3.58
C ALA A 124 -14.46 2.00 4.21
N GLU A 125 -13.88 1.00 3.54
CA GLU A 125 -13.77 -0.35 4.04
C GLU A 125 -12.81 -0.46 5.24
N LEU A 126 -11.64 0.20 5.17
CA LEU A 126 -10.74 0.30 6.33
C LEU A 126 -11.45 0.91 7.54
N ALA A 127 -12.19 2.01 7.32
CA ALA A 127 -12.99 2.61 8.39
C ALA A 127 -14.08 1.67 8.90
N ARG A 128 -14.77 0.94 8.01
CA ARG A 128 -15.86 0.02 8.37
C ARG A 128 -15.38 -1.14 9.23
N VAL A 129 -14.28 -1.79 8.83
CA VAL A 129 -13.77 -2.99 9.51
C VAL A 129 -12.98 -2.66 10.78
N THR A 130 -12.54 -1.43 10.94
CA THR A 130 -11.88 -0.96 12.17
C THR A 130 -12.93 -0.67 13.24
N ARG A 131 -12.70 -1.11 14.49
CA ARG A 131 -13.59 -0.80 15.61
C ARG A 131 -13.56 0.69 16.00
N SER A 132 -14.55 1.16 16.74
CA SER A 132 -14.53 2.50 17.33
C SER A 132 -13.27 2.67 18.21
N ARG A 133 -12.60 3.81 18.11
CA ARG A 133 -11.29 4.11 18.70
C ARG A 133 -10.17 3.17 18.26
N GLY A 134 -10.40 2.36 17.24
CA GLY A 134 -9.36 1.62 16.53
C GLY A 134 -8.59 2.54 15.60
N ARG A 135 -7.47 2.05 15.08
CA ARG A 135 -6.54 2.86 14.29
C ARG A 135 -6.52 2.40 12.83
N VAL A 136 -6.31 3.36 11.94
CA VAL A 136 -6.09 3.08 10.52
C VAL A 136 -4.74 3.65 10.12
N LEU A 137 -3.92 2.81 9.46
CA LEU A 137 -2.61 3.20 8.91
C LEU A 137 -2.71 3.25 7.39
N VAL A 138 -2.41 4.39 6.81
CA VAL A 138 -2.30 4.53 5.35
C VAL A 138 -0.89 4.99 5.00
N ILE A 139 -0.22 4.24 4.13
CA ILE A 139 1.11 4.58 3.61
C ILE A 139 1.02 4.50 2.09
N ASP A 140 1.09 5.65 1.42
CA ASP A 140 1.04 5.65 -0.04
C ASP A 140 1.87 6.78 -0.65
N GLN A 141 2.15 6.65 -1.94
CA GLN A 141 2.76 7.71 -2.72
C GLN A 141 1.77 8.88 -2.83
N ILE A 142 2.27 10.10 -2.68
CA ILE A 142 1.49 11.31 -2.78
C ILE A 142 1.91 12.14 -4.00
N ALA A 143 0.90 12.69 -4.67
CA ALA A 143 1.12 13.57 -5.81
C ALA A 143 1.56 14.97 -5.35
N PRO A 144 2.33 15.70 -6.18
CA PRO A 144 2.57 17.11 -5.98
C PRO A 144 1.28 17.92 -5.82
N VAL A 145 1.34 19.00 -5.06
CA VAL A 145 0.20 19.92 -4.88
C VAL A 145 -0.09 20.71 -6.19
N ASP A 146 0.95 20.98 -6.99
CA ASP A 146 0.77 21.58 -8.30
C ASP A 146 0.06 20.63 -9.26
N PRO A 147 -1.10 21.01 -9.82
CA PRO A 147 -1.88 20.14 -10.70
C PRO A 147 -1.15 19.70 -11.97
N ALA A 148 -0.30 20.57 -12.54
CA ALA A 148 0.48 20.24 -13.73
C ALA A 148 1.53 19.16 -13.41
N ALA A 149 2.28 19.34 -12.35
CA ALA A 149 3.25 18.35 -11.86
C ALA A 149 2.57 17.02 -11.46
N ALA A 150 1.37 17.06 -10.88
CA ALA A 150 0.58 15.86 -10.57
C ALA A 150 0.16 15.10 -11.84
N VAL A 151 -0.21 15.81 -12.91
CA VAL A 151 -0.54 15.19 -14.22
C VAL A 151 0.70 14.56 -14.84
N GLU A 152 1.85 15.23 -14.79
CA GLU A 152 3.14 14.71 -15.29
C GLU A 152 3.53 13.44 -14.53
N LEU A 153 3.51 13.46 -13.18
CA LEU A 153 3.78 12.29 -12.35
C LEU A 153 2.88 11.11 -12.73
N ASN A 154 1.58 11.33 -12.79
CA ASN A 154 0.62 10.26 -13.13
C ASN A 154 0.77 9.75 -14.57
N SER A 155 1.25 10.58 -15.49
CA SER A 155 1.54 10.19 -16.87
C SER A 155 2.78 9.30 -16.95
N PHE A 156 3.83 9.64 -16.21
CA PHE A 156 5.01 8.81 -16.04
C PHE A 156 4.65 7.45 -15.38
N GLU A 157 3.93 7.48 -14.26
CA GLU A 157 3.58 6.26 -13.52
C GLU A 157 2.73 5.30 -14.37
N ARG A 158 1.77 5.80 -15.15
CA ARG A 158 0.99 4.96 -16.08
C ARG A 158 1.80 4.43 -17.26
N ALA A 159 2.80 5.16 -17.73
CA ALA A 159 3.69 4.65 -18.78
C ALA A 159 4.59 3.53 -18.26
N ARG A 160 5.02 3.62 -17.00
CA ARG A 160 5.84 2.64 -16.30
C ARG A 160 5.06 1.38 -15.92
N ASP A 161 3.85 1.56 -15.42
CA ASP A 161 3.05 0.49 -14.79
C ASP A 161 1.59 0.57 -15.24
N PRO A 162 1.13 -0.38 -16.05
CA PRO A 162 -0.25 -0.38 -16.56
C PRO A 162 -1.32 -0.59 -15.47
N SER A 163 -0.92 -1.03 -14.28
CA SER A 163 -1.82 -1.15 -13.13
C SER A 163 -2.03 0.17 -12.39
N HIS A 164 -1.18 1.18 -12.65
CA HIS A 164 -1.29 2.48 -12.01
C HIS A 164 -2.56 3.21 -12.47
N THR A 165 -3.35 3.65 -11.51
CA THR A 165 -4.56 4.47 -11.77
C THR A 165 -4.29 5.94 -11.53
N ARG A 166 -4.07 6.32 -10.29
CA ARG A 166 -3.81 7.70 -9.90
C ARG A 166 -3.14 7.79 -8.53
N THR A 167 -2.04 8.51 -8.44
CA THR A 167 -1.51 9.02 -7.17
C THR A 167 -2.33 10.22 -6.72
N LEU A 168 -2.83 10.19 -5.49
CA LEU A 168 -3.62 11.26 -4.88
C LEU A 168 -2.71 12.29 -4.21
N ALA A 169 -3.12 13.56 -4.19
CA ALA A 169 -2.48 14.58 -3.37
C ALA A 169 -2.82 14.38 -1.87
N ASP A 170 -1.97 14.92 -0.99
CA ASP A 170 -2.20 14.87 0.47
C ASP A 170 -3.58 15.40 0.87
N VAL A 171 -4.00 16.51 0.27
CA VAL A 171 -5.28 17.14 0.55
C VAL A 171 -6.46 16.25 0.18
N ASP A 172 -6.36 15.51 -0.93
CA ASP A 172 -7.42 14.58 -1.38
C ASP A 172 -7.52 13.40 -0.41
N LEU A 173 -6.37 12.82 0.00
CA LEU A 173 -6.33 11.74 0.99
C LEU A 173 -6.95 12.17 2.32
N ARG A 174 -6.61 13.36 2.83
CA ARG A 174 -7.19 13.90 4.07
C ARG A 174 -8.70 14.10 3.96
N GLY A 175 -9.19 14.57 2.82
CA GLY A 175 -10.63 14.68 2.56
C GLY A 175 -11.34 13.33 2.59
N LEU A 176 -10.71 12.27 2.05
CA LEU A 176 -11.23 10.91 2.14
C LEU A 176 -11.24 10.39 3.58
N PHE A 177 -10.22 10.67 4.37
CA PHE A 177 -10.17 10.25 5.78
C PHE A 177 -11.29 10.91 6.58
N GLU A 178 -11.41 12.22 6.48
CA GLU A 178 -12.44 12.99 7.19
C GLU A 178 -13.87 12.55 6.83
N SER A 179 -14.13 12.35 5.52
CA SER A 179 -15.43 11.90 5.01
C SER A 179 -15.83 10.51 5.52
N ASN A 180 -14.89 9.71 6.01
CA ASN A 180 -15.11 8.38 6.58
C ASN A 180 -15.01 8.35 8.12
N GLY A 181 -15.04 9.51 8.78
CA GLY A 181 -15.00 9.62 10.24
C GLY A 181 -13.65 9.22 10.85
N LEU A 182 -12.57 9.28 10.05
CA LEU A 182 -11.22 9.04 10.49
C LEU A 182 -10.54 10.36 10.87
N VAL A 183 -10.01 10.43 12.07
CA VAL A 183 -9.32 11.62 12.60
C VAL A 183 -7.82 11.41 12.51
N LEU A 184 -7.11 12.33 11.90
CA LEU A 184 -5.66 12.27 11.81
C LEU A 184 -5.02 12.43 13.18
N VAL A 185 -4.26 11.41 13.61
CA VAL A 185 -3.46 11.41 14.85
C VAL A 185 -2.04 11.85 14.56
N ARG A 186 -1.46 11.35 13.48
CA ARG A 186 -0.07 11.60 13.08
C ARG A 186 0.08 11.54 11.57
N ALA A 187 0.90 12.42 11.01
CA ALA A 187 1.37 12.32 9.63
C ALA A 187 2.90 12.46 9.58
N LYS A 188 3.51 11.81 8.61
CA LYS A 188 4.93 11.92 8.27
C LYS A 188 5.07 11.88 6.74
N TYR A 189 6.02 12.61 6.22
CA TYR A 189 6.33 12.62 4.80
C TYR A 189 7.78 12.18 4.61
N GLU A 190 8.00 11.32 3.65
CA GLU A 190 9.32 10.82 3.28
C GLU A 190 9.53 11.01 1.79
N ARG A 191 10.73 11.40 1.40
CA ARG A 191 11.13 11.47 0.01
C ARG A 191 12.11 10.34 -0.28
N GLU A 192 11.72 9.44 -1.17
CA GLU A 192 12.53 8.30 -1.59
C GLU A 192 13.16 8.58 -2.95
N SER A 193 14.49 8.74 -2.98
CA SER A 193 15.22 8.70 -4.24
C SER A 193 15.14 7.31 -4.85
N ARG A 194 14.91 7.22 -6.14
CA ARG A 194 14.80 5.94 -6.87
C ARG A 194 15.74 5.92 -8.04
N ASP A 195 16.49 4.86 -8.18
CA ASP A 195 17.14 4.53 -9.44
C ASP A 195 16.06 4.25 -10.48
N LEU A 196 16.07 4.99 -11.58
CA LEU A 196 15.00 4.92 -12.57
C LEU A 196 14.95 3.54 -13.24
N ASP A 197 16.09 2.97 -13.62
CA ASP A 197 16.10 1.69 -14.32
C ASP A 197 15.62 0.56 -13.40
N ALA A 198 16.09 0.51 -12.15
CA ALA A 198 15.60 -0.44 -11.17
C ALA A 198 14.09 -0.28 -10.89
N TYR A 199 13.59 0.96 -10.91
CA TYR A 199 12.17 1.23 -10.71
C TYR A 199 11.30 0.80 -11.89
N LEU A 200 11.80 0.93 -13.13
CA LEU A 200 11.15 0.41 -14.34
C LEU A 200 11.15 -1.14 -14.32
N ASP A 201 12.28 -1.75 -13.93
CA ASP A 201 12.41 -3.20 -13.82
C ASP A 201 11.42 -3.79 -12.82
N LEU A 202 11.20 -3.12 -11.68
CA LEU A 202 10.23 -3.54 -10.66
C LEU A 202 8.80 -3.67 -11.23
N ALA A 203 8.44 -2.82 -12.18
CA ALA A 203 7.15 -2.89 -12.87
C ALA A 203 7.12 -3.90 -14.03
N GLY A 204 8.24 -4.47 -14.42
CA GLY A 204 8.36 -5.24 -15.65
C GLY A 204 8.18 -4.36 -16.89
N CYS A 205 8.59 -3.08 -16.82
CA CYS A 205 8.45 -2.10 -17.90
C CYS A 205 9.56 -2.32 -18.93
N GLU A 206 9.20 -2.77 -20.11
CA GLU A 206 10.13 -3.16 -21.19
C GLU A 206 9.73 -2.55 -22.53
N GLY A 207 10.65 -2.62 -23.51
CA GLY A 207 10.38 -2.21 -24.90
C GLY A 207 9.96 -0.75 -25.04
N GLU A 208 8.99 -0.48 -25.90
CA GLU A 208 8.49 0.87 -26.17
C GLU A 208 7.90 1.56 -24.93
N ALA A 209 7.27 0.80 -24.03
CA ALA A 209 6.74 1.33 -22.78
C ALA A 209 7.86 1.90 -21.89
N ARG A 210 9.02 1.20 -21.83
CA ARG A 210 10.20 1.65 -21.09
C ARG A 210 10.77 2.95 -21.65
N GLU A 211 10.93 3.04 -22.96
CA GLU A 211 11.42 4.26 -23.62
C GLU A 211 10.47 5.45 -23.40
N ARG A 212 9.18 5.21 -23.50
CA ARG A 212 8.16 6.21 -23.17
C ARG A 212 8.23 6.66 -21.72
N ALA A 213 8.35 5.70 -20.78
CA ALA A 213 8.47 6.01 -19.36
C ALA A 213 9.74 6.83 -19.08
N LYS A 214 10.88 6.48 -19.69
CA LYS A 214 12.12 7.27 -19.56
C LYS A 214 11.97 8.70 -20.05
N THR A 215 11.24 8.91 -21.15
CA THR A 215 10.99 10.26 -21.69
C THR A 215 10.11 11.10 -20.76
N LEU A 216 9.18 10.46 -20.03
CA LEU A 216 8.25 11.13 -19.13
C LEU A 216 8.79 11.27 -17.70
N ALA A 217 9.87 10.57 -17.37
CA ALA A 217 10.42 10.57 -16.01
C ALA A 217 10.96 11.97 -15.64
N PRO A 218 10.56 12.50 -14.47
CA PRO A 218 11.17 13.74 -13.96
C PRO A 218 12.67 13.56 -13.73
N PRO A 219 13.50 14.57 -13.98
CA PRO A 219 14.93 14.51 -13.66
C PRO A 219 15.16 14.19 -12.19
N GLY A 220 16.05 13.19 -11.92
CA GLY A 220 16.36 12.80 -10.55
C GLY A 220 15.12 12.30 -9.79
N TYR A 221 14.32 11.46 -10.42
CA TYR A 221 13.03 11.00 -9.88
C TYR A 221 13.10 10.54 -8.44
N ALA A 222 12.26 11.11 -7.63
CA ALA A 222 12.03 10.70 -6.25
C ALA A 222 10.52 10.62 -6.00
N ALA A 223 10.09 9.64 -5.23
CA ALA A 223 8.70 9.54 -4.81
C ALA A 223 8.51 10.16 -3.43
N ASP A 224 7.49 10.98 -3.30
CA ASP A 224 7.04 11.46 -1.99
C ASP A 224 6.02 10.47 -1.42
N LEU A 225 6.25 10.01 -0.19
CA LEU A 225 5.37 9.08 0.55
C LEU A 225 4.72 9.82 1.71
N GLY A 226 3.41 9.66 1.82
CA GLY A 226 2.64 10.04 3.00
C GLY A 226 2.40 8.83 3.92
N TRP A 227 2.69 9.00 5.19
CA TRP A 227 2.34 8.11 6.28
C TRP A 227 1.26 8.77 7.11
N TYR A 228 0.13 8.10 7.31
CA TYR A 228 -1.00 8.64 8.06
C TYR A 228 -1.47 7.62 9.07
N LEU A 229 -1.41 8.00 10.36
CA LEU A 229 -2.05 7.26 11.43
C LEU A 229 -3.32 7.99 11.82
N LEU A 230 -4.43 7.29 11.75
CA LEU A 230 -5.77 7.82 11.95
C LEU A 230 -6.45 7.05 13.09
N GLU A 231 -7.40 7.68 13.78
CA GLU A 231 -8.28 7.05 14.75
C GLU A 231 -9.73 7.11 14.24
N LYS A 232 -10.45 6.01 14.33
CA LYS A 232 -11.88 5.97 14.03
C LYS A 232 -12.68 6.52 15.18
N ARG A 233 -13.56 7.51 14.90
CA ARG A 233 -14.53 8.05 15.87
C ARG A 233 -15.57 7.03 16.31
#